data_0404d74db1458d6e763ec4af29aba18c
#
_entry.id   0404d74db1458d6e763ec4af29aba18c
#
_cell.length_a   1.000
_cell.length_b   1.000
_cell.length_c   1.000
_cell.angle_alpha   90.00
_cell.angle_beta   90.00
_cell.angle_gamma   90.00
#
_symmetry.space_group_name_H-M   'P 1'
#
loop_
_entity.id
_entity.type
_entity.pdbx_description
1 polymer ?
#
loop_
_entity_poly.entity_id
_entity_poly.type
_entity_poly.pdbx_seq_one_letter_code
_entity_poly.pdbx_strand_id
1 'polypeptide(L)'
;GTDHNYYNSGVLLIDLEHARKEIHAEEIFNYVKEHAKELLLPDQDVLNVMYGSRIREIDDSIWNYDARNYNTYLLRSAGVCDMDWVMKNTSILHFCGRSKPWQKGYIHRFGILYKHYMALTDRFLNIPISPETSSLL
;
A
#
# COMPACT_ATOMS: atom_id res chain seq x y z
N GLY A 1 -2.69 2.73 -24.26
CA GLY A 1 -1.67 2.70 -23.21
C GLY A 1 -1.25 4.10 -22.85
N THR A 2 -0.80 4.29 -21.63
CA THR A 2 -0.27 5.57 -21.16
C THR A 2 1.22 5.66 -21.47
N ASP A 3 1.72 6.86 -21.74
CA ASP A 3 3.15 7.10 -22.03
C ASP A 3 4.02 7.18 -20.76
N HIS A 4 3.45 6.84 -19.59
CA HIS A 4 4.11 6.91 -18.29
C HIS A 4 3.93 5.60 -17.50
N ASN A 5 4.71 5.45 -16.44
CA ASN A 5 4.61 4.31 -15.52
C ASN A 5 3.24 4.27 -14.85
N TYR A 6 2.82 3.06 -14.47
CA TYR A 6 1.60 2.86 -13.70
C TYR A 6 1.95 2.78 -12.20
N TYR A 7 1.43 3.73 -11.43
CA TYR A 7 1.76 3.90 -10.01
C TYR A 7 0.69 3.32 -9.09
N ASN A 8 1.13 2.78 -7.96
CA ASN A 8 0.25 2.34 -6.89
C ASN A 8 -0.28 3.53 -6.09
N SER A 9 -1.58 3.57 -5.81
CA SER A 9 -2.25 4.65 -5.06
C SER A 9 -2.24 4.48 -3.53
N GLY A 10 -1.55 3.47 -3.01
CA GLY A 10 -1.58 3.14 -1.58
C GLY A 10 -0.89 4.14 -0.66
N VAL A 11 0.10 4.87 -1.18
CA VAL A 11 0.78 5.96 -0.48
C VAL A 11 0.94 7.14 -1.43
N LEU A 12 0.36 8.28 -1.06
CA LEU A 12 0.37 9.50 -1.85
C LEU A 12 0.83 10.68 -1.01
N LEU A 13 1.77 11.46 -1.54
CA LEU A 13 2.11 12.79 -1.05
C LEU A 13 1.54 13.81 -2.03
N ILE A 14 0.61 14.64 -1.57
CA ILE A 14 -0.15 15.55 -2.43
C ILE A 14 0.14 17.00 -2.05
N ASP A 15 0.56 17.81 -3.03
CA ASP A 15 0.53 19.26 -2.90
C ASP A 15 -0.92 19.74 -2.96
N LEU A 16 -1.47 20.04 -1.78
CA LEU A 16 -2.88 20.39 -1.66
C LEU A 16 -3.23 21.76 -2.29
N GLU A 17 -2.29 22.68 -2.32
CA GLU A 17 -2.54 24.00 -2.96
C GLU A 17 -2.64 23.84 -4.47
N HIS A 18 -1.75 23.05 -5.05
CA HIS A 18 -1.77 22.75 -6.47
C HIS A 18 -2.97 21.88 -6.85
N ALA A 19 -3.23 20.83 -6.07
CA ALA A 19 -4.35 19.93 -6.30
C ALA A 19 -5.71 20.64 -6.30
N ARG A 20 -5.94 21.60 -5.40
CA ARG A 20 -7.20 22.38 -5.36
C ARG A 20 -7.44 23.22 -6.59
N LYS A 21 -6.39 23.59 -7.31
CA LYS A 21 -6.49 24.39 -8.54
C LYS A 21 -6.69 23.54 -9.79
N GLU A 22 -6.15 22.34 -9.78
CA GLU A 22 -6.01 21.49 -10.97
C GLU A 22 -6.92 20.26 -10.97
N ILE A 23 -7.44 19.86 -9.80
CA ILE A 23 -8.27 18.67 -9.68
C ILE A 23 -9.74 19.08 -9.48
N HIS A 24 -10.57 18.72 -10.44
CA HIS A 24 -11.99 18.99 -10.43
C HIS A 24 -12.79 17.70 -10.25
N ALA A 25 -13.55 17.62 -9.16
CA ALA A 25 -14.31 16.42 -8.81
C ALA A 25 -15.28 15.98 -9.91
N GLU A 26 -15.89 16.94 -10.61
CA GLU A 26 -16.82 16.65 -11.70
C GLU A 26 -16.16 15.91 -12.87
N GLU A 27 -14.93 16.27 -13.22
CA GLU A 27 -14.17 15.61 -14.28
C GLU A 27 -13.88 14.15 -13.89
N ILE A 28 -13.48 13.92 -12.63
CA ILE A 28 -13.25 12.58 -12.10
C ILE A 28 -14.53 11.74 -12.14
N PHE A 29 -15.66 12.29 -11.66
CA PHE A 29 -16.94 11.56 -11.66
C PHE A 29 -17.43 11.25 -13.07
N ASN A 30 -17.27 12.16 -14.02
CA ASN A 30 -17.62 11.93 -15.40
C ASN A 30 -16.75 10.82 -16.02
N TYR A 31 -15.43 10.89 -15.81
CA TYR A 31 -14.52 9.86 -16.27
C TYR A 31 -14.89 8.47 -15.72
N VAL A 32 -15.11 8.37 -14.41
CA VAL A 32 -15.50 7.10 -13.75
C VAL A 32 -16.84 6.59 -14.32
N LYS A 33 -17.80 7.47 -14.57
CA LYS A 33 -19.10 7.07 -15.12
C LYS A 33 -19.00 6.54 -16.55
N GLU A 34 -18.17 7.15 -17.36
CA GLU A 34 -17.95 6.75 -18.75
C GLU A 34 -17.16 5.45 -18.87
N HIS A 35 -16.16 5.24 -17.99
CA HIS A 35 -15.23 4.12 -18.06
C HIS A 35 -15.45 3.05 -16.98
N ALA A 36 -16.59 3.04 -16.27
CA ALA A 36 -16.86 2.18 -15.12
C ALA A 36 -16.60 0.68 -15.36
N LYS A 37 -16.76 0.21 -16.60
CA LYS A 37 -16.56 -1.20 -16.98
C LYS A 37 -15.09 -1.56 -17.25
N GLU A 38 -14.25 -0.57 -17.45
CA GLU A 38 -12.83 -0.73 -17.82
C GLU A 38 -11.92 -0.63 -16.60
N LEU A 39 -12.40 0.01 -15.51
CA LEU A 39 -11.65 0.23 -14.30
C LEU A 39 -11.56 -1.07 -13.47
N LEU A 40 -10.33 -1.57 -13.26
CA LEU A 40 -10.04 -2.74 -12.43
C LEU A 40 -9.76 -2.35 -10.98
N LEU A 41 -9.04 -1.26 -10.78
CA LEU A 41 -8.71 -0.62 -9.51
C LEU A 41 -9.10 0.86 -9.62
N PRO A 42 -10.39 1.19 -9.41
CA PRO A 42 -10.96 2.46 -9.83
C PRO A 42 -10.20 3.70 -9.35
N ASP A 43 -9.78 3.74 -8.09
CA ASP A 43 -8.99 4.83 -7.51
C ASP A 43 -7.60 4.95 -8.16
N GLN A 44 -6.93 3.83 -8.32
CA GLN A 44 -5.60 3.76 -8.89
C GLN A 44 -5.60 4.01 -10.40
N ASP A 45 -6.58 3.44 -11.13
CA ASP A 45 -6.73 3.62 -12.56
C ASP A 45 -7.02 5.09 -12.91
N VAL A 46 -7.94 5.72 -12.19
CA VAL A 46 -8.26 7.14 -12.36
C VAL A 46 -7.04 8.02 -12.10
N LEU A 47 -6.31 7.77 -11.00
CA LEU A 47 -5.09 8.51 -10.67
C LEU A 47 -4.07 8.42 -11.83
N ASN A 48 -3.82 7.22 -12.33
CA ASN A 48 -2.82 6.99 -13.37
C ASN A 48 -3.24 7.55 -14.72
N VAL A 49 -4.50 7.42 -15.12
CA VAL A 49 -4.95 7.90 -16.44
C VAL A 49 -5.06 9.42 -16.46
N MET A 50 -5.65 10.02 -15.44
CA MET A 50 -5.89 11.47 -15.44
C MET A 50 -4.67 12.30 -15.04
N TYR A 51 -3.82 11.76 -14.14
CA TYR A 51 -2.75 12.52 -13.52
C TYR A 51 -1.37 11.87 -13.61
N GLY A 52 -1.23 10.71 -14.24
CA GLY A 52 0.01 9.93 -14.29
C GLY A 52 1.23 10.70 -14.78
N SER A 53 1.06 11.61 -15.76
CA SER A 53 2.14 12.47 -16.27
C SER A 53 2.64 13.52 -15.24
N ARG A 54 1.89 13.76 -14.19
CA ARG A 54 2.21 14.72 -13.10
C ARG A 54 2.74 14.03 -11.85
N ILE A 55 2.71 12.70 -11.81
CA ILE A 55 3.19 11.91 -10.68
C ILE A 55 4.73 11.90 -10.69
N ARG A 56 5.32 12.12 -9.52
CA ARG A 56 6.73 11.85 -9.27
C ARG A 56 6.85 10.58 -8.45
N GLU A 57 7.67 9.67 -8.93
CA GLU A 57 7.97 8.43 -8.22
C GLU A 57 8.83 8.71 -6.99
N ILE A 58 8.49 8.05 -5.89
CA ILE A 58 9.31 7.95 -4.69
C ILE A 58 9.73 6.50 -4.52
N ASP A 59 10.83 6.25 -3.81
CA ASP A 59 11.33 4.89 -3.59
C ASP A 59 10.31 4.05 -2.83
N ASP A 60 9.72 3.08 -3.53
CA ASP A 60 8.70 2.18 -2.97
C ASP A 60 9.27 1.25 -1.91
N SER A 61 10.56 0.94 -1.94
CA SER A 61 11.21 0.13 -0.90
C SER A 61 11.26 0.83 0.46
N ILE A 62 11.19 2.15 0.49
CA ILE A 62 11.17 2.97 1.71
C ILE A 62 9.74 3.39 2.08
N TRP A 63 9.00 3.93 1.11
CA TRP A 63 7.76 4.67 1.39
C TRP A 63 6.47 3.90 1.09
N ASN A 64 6.56 2.75 0.40
CA ASN A 64 5.38 1.94 0.07
C ASN A 64 5.77 0.47 -0.17
N TYR A 65 6.55 -0.11 0.75
CA TYR A 65 7.04 -1.47 0.62
C TYR A 65 5.89 -2.48 0.63
N ASP A 66 5.69 -3.20 -0.48
CA ASP A 66 4.67 -4.25 -0.54
C ASP A 66 5.11 -5.48 0.26
N ALA A 67 4.45 -5.70 1.40
CA ALA A 67 4.76 -6.78 2.33
C ALA A 67 4.69 -8.20 1.73
N ARG A 68 4.06 -8.36 0.56
CA ARG A 68 3.95 -9.65 -0.15
C ARG A 68 5.19 -9.96 -0.97
N ASN A 69 5.90 -8.93 -1.42
CA ASN A 69 6.87 -8.99 -2.52
C ASN A 69 8.34 -8.98 -2.06
N TYR A 70 8.63 -9.48 -0.85
CA TYR A 70 9.99 -9.52 -0.29
C TYR A 70 11.04 -10.06 -1.29
N ASN A 71 10.76 -11.22 -1.93
CA ASN A 71 11.72 -11.82 -2.85
C ASN A 71 11.95 -10.95 -4.10
N THR A 72 10.94 -10.21 -4.55
CA THR A 72 11.08 -9.29 -5.69
C THR A 72 12.00 -8.13 -5.34
N TYR A 73 11.83 -7.53 -4.14
CA TYR A 73 12.72 -6.46 -3.66
C TYR A 73 14.17 -6.95 -3.49
N LEU A 74 14.32 -8.12 -2.89
CA LEU A 74 15.64 -8.74 -2.70
C LEU A 74 16.36 -8.95 -4.03
N LEU A 75 15.67 -9.50 -5.04
CA LEU A 75 16.23 -9.74 -6.39
C LEU A 75 16.51 -8.41 -7.11
N ARG A 76 15.56 -7.47 -7.10
CA ARG A 76 15.70 -6.16 -7.75
C ARG A 76 16.90 -5.37 -7.23
N SER A 77 17.18 -5.50 -5.93
CA SER A 77 18.31 -4.84 -5.27
C SER A 77 19.62 -5.65 -5.25
N ALA A 78 19.70 -6.74 -6.00
CA ALA A 78 20.85 -7.66 -5.97
C ALA A 78 21.22 -8.13 -4.55
N GLY A 79 20.22 -8.37 -3.70
CA GLY A 79 20.38 -8.88 -2.34
C GLY A 79 20.51 -7.80 -1.25
N VAL A 80 20.53 -6.52 -1.60
CA VAL A 80 20.69 -5.42 -0.64
C VAL A 80 19.47 -5.26 0.27
N CYS A 81 18.25 -5.31 -0.31
CA CYS A 81 17.00 -5.16 0.46
C CYS A 81 16.63 -6.47 1.18
N ASP A 82 17.53 -6.96 2.04
CA ASP A 82 17.28 -8.09 2.91
C ASP A 82 16.37 -7.71 4.10
N MET A 83 16.11 -8.64 5.01
CA MET A 83 15.24 -8.40 6.16
C MET A 83 15.77 -7.30 7.08
N ASP A 84 17.08 -7.28 7.33
CA ASP A 84 17.71 -6.27 8.20
C ASP A 84 17.65 -4.90 7.56
N TRP A 85 17.86 -4.83 6.25
CA TRP A 85 17.72 -3.59 5.49
C TRP A 85 16.29 -3.04 5.56
N VAL A 86 15.29 -3.90 5.34
CA VAL A 86 13.87 -3.50 5.40
C VAL A 86 13.52 -2.98 6.78
N MET A 87 13.92 -3.67 7.85
CA MET A 87 13.64 -3.26 9.22
C MET A 87 14.29 -1.91 9.60
N LYS A 88 15.40 -1.56 8.97
CA LYS A 88 16.13 -0.30 9.25
C LYS A 88 15.68 0.86 8.38
N ASN A 89 15.28 0.62 7.15
CA ASN A 89 15.13 1.65 6.13
C ASN A 89 13.69 1.85 5.66
N THR A 90 12.83 0.82 5.74
CA THR A 90 11.43 0.94 5.29
C THR A 90 10.61 1.72 6.31
N SER A 91 10.04 2.83 5.87
CA SER A 91 9.18 3.68 6.70
C SER A 91 7.71 3.25 6.67
N ILE A 92 7.23 2.78 5.51
CA ILE A 92 5.85 2.32 5.35
C ILE A 92 5.85 0.90 4.79
N LEU A 93 5.43 -0.04 5.63
CA LEU A 93 5.20 -1.43 5.24
C LEU A 93 3.71 -1.60 4.89
N HIS A 94 3.43 -1.75 3.60
CA HIS A 94 2.07 -1.78 3.08
C HIS A 94 1.59 -3.22 2.87
N PHE A 95 0.52 -3.59 3.55
CA PHE A 95 -0.12 -4.90 3.39
C PHE A 95 -1.16 -4.86 2.26
N CYS A 96 -0.67 -4.85 1.02
CA CYS A 96 -1.48 -4.80 -0.20
C CYS A 96 -2.31 -6.08 -0.43
N GLY A 97 -3.31 -5.98 -1.31
CA GLY A 97 -4.09 -7.11 -1.83
C GLY A 97 -5.19 -7.60 -0.89
N ARG A 98 -5.83 -8.69 -1.28
CA ARG A 98 -7.02 -9.25 -0.60
C ARG A 98 -6.68 -9.95 0.71
N SER A 99 -5.57 -10.68 0.77
CA SER A 99 -5.10 -11.36 1.98
C SER A 99 -4.50 -10.34 2.93
N LYS A 100 -5.02 -10.28 4.15
CA LYS A 100 -4.63 -9.28 5.15
C LYS A 100 -4.02 -9.93 6.38
N PRO A 101 -3.06 -9.27 7.05
CA PRO A 101 -2.32 -9.86 8.17
C PRO A 101 -3.18 -10.17 9.41
N TRP A 102 -4.36 -9.58 9.52
CA TRP A 102 -5.34 -9.88 10.57
C TRP A 102 -6.25 -11.07 10.25
N GLN A 103 -6.16 -11.61 9.03
CA GLN A 103 -6.96 -12.77 8.62
C GLN A 103 -6.24 -14.07 8.99
N LYS A 104 -7.04 -15.11 9.28
CA LYS A 104 -6.53 -16.46 9.48
C LYS A 104 -5.85 -16.98 8.20
N GLY A 105 -4.70 -17.62 8.37
CA GLY A 105 -3.96 -18.20 7.23
C GLY A 105 -3.09 -17.20 6.45
N TYR A 106 -2.85 -15.99 6.96
CA TYR A 106 -1.87 -15.08 6.36
C TYR A 106 -0.45 -15.64 6.51
N ILE A 107 0.23 -15.89 5.38
CA ILE A 107 1.51 -16.60 5.33
C ILE A 107 2.71 -15.73 4.95
N HIS A 108 2.49 -14.46 4.59
CA HIS A 108 3.60 -13.58 4.19
C HIS A 108 4.46 -13.17 5.38
N ARG A 109 5.77 -13.02 5.15
CA ARG A 109 6.82 -12.83 6.18
C ARG A 109 6.50 -11.77 7.22
N PHE A 110 6.00 -10.61 6.78
CA PHE A 110 5.76 -9.48 7.66
C PHE A 110 4.46 -9.56 8.48
N GLY A 111 3.67 -10.63 8.33
CA GLY A 111 2.46 -10.84 9.12
C GLY A 111 2.72 -10.89 10.63
N ILE A 112 3.88 -11.41 11.03
CA ILE A 112 4.27 -11.45 12.44
C ILE A 112 4.47 -10.05 13.03
N LEU A 113 5.03 -9.12 12.25
CA LEU A 113 5.21 -7.74 12.68
C LEU A 113 3.87 -7.05 12.92
N TYR A 114 2.92 -7.22 12.00
CA TYR A 114 1.56 -6.72 12.18
C TYR A 114 0.91 -7.27 13.47
N LYS A 115 0.99 -8.58 13.68
CA LYS A 115 0.43 -9.24 14.87
C LYS A 115 1.08 -8.76 16.17
N HIS A 116 2.39 -8.51 16.14
CA HIS A 116 3.12 -7.96 17.28
C HIS A 116 2.56 -6.59 17.68
N TYR A 117 2.39 -5.67 16.72
CA TYR A 117 1.83 -4.34 17.00
C TYR A 117 0.36 -4.42 17.40
N MET A 118 -0.41 -5.31 16.82
CA MET A 118 -1.80 -5.57 17.23
C MET A 118 -1.85 -5.99 18.70
N ALA A 119 -1.03 -6.95 19.13
CA ALA A 119 -0.98 -7.40 20.51
C ALA A 119 -0.51 -6.30 21.48
N LEU A 120 0.41 -5.41 21.06
CA LEU A 120 0.79 -4.24 21.84
C LEU A 120 -0.38 -3.26 22.01
N THR A 121 -1.12 -3.01 20.94
CA THR A 121 -2.31 -2.15 20.94
C THR A 121 -3.39 -2.69 21.87
N ASP A 122 -3.68 -3.98 21.79
CA ASP A 122 -4.67 -4.65 22.65
C ASP A 122 -4.29 -4.51 24.14
N ARG A 123 -3.01 -4.71 24.47
CA ARG A 123 -2.50 -4.50 25.84
C ARG A 123 -2.63 -3.04 26.29
N PHE A 124 -2.29 -2.10 25.41
CA PHE A 124 -2.39 -0.67 25.71
C PHE A 124 -3.82 -0.22 25.96
N LEU A 125 -4.77 -0.75 25.19
CA LEU A 125 -6.18 -0.45 25.31
C LEU A 125 -6.90 -1.30 26.38
N ASN A 126 -6.19 -2.21 27.08
CA ASN A 126 -6.76 -3.19 28.00
C ASN A 126 -7.91 -4.02 27.39
N ILE A 127 -7.83 -4.29 26.08
CA ILE A 127 -8.79 -5.13 25.39
C ILE A 127 -8.48 -6.59 25.73
N PRO A 128 -9.45 -7.39 26.23
CA PRO A 128 -9.23 -8.81 26.46
C PRO A 128 -8.86 -9.50 25.16
N ILE A 129 -7.75 -10.27 25.16
CA ILE A 129 -7.36 -11.07 24.00
C ILE A 129 -8.44 -12.12 23.78
N SER A 130 -9.14 -12.06 22.66
CA SER A 130 -10.14 -13.08 22.34
C SER A 130 -9.48 -14.44 22.13
N PRO A 131 -10.18 -15.57 22.42
CA PRO A 131 -9.63 -16.91 22.17
C PRO A 131 -9.19 -17.12 20.72
N GLU A 132 -9.83 -16.45 19.76
CA GLU A 132 -9.46 -16.49 18.34
C GLU A 132 -8.12 -15.80 18.06
N THR A 133 -7.81 -14.72 18.78
CA THR A 133 -6.53 -14.02 18.66
C THR A 133 -5.42 -14.81 19.35
N SER A 134 -5.71 -15.53 20.42
CA SER A 134 -4.76 -16.37 21.15
C SER A 134 -4.30 -17.58 20.32
N SER A 135 -5.10 -18.08 19.39
CA SER A 135 -4.74 -19.18 18.49
C SER A 135 -3.87 -18.75 17.29
N LEU A 136 -3.61 -17.44 17.16
CA LEU A 136 -2.80 -16.85 16.10
C LEU A 136 -1.40 -16.40 16.57
N LEU A 137 -1.13 -16.47 17.88
CA LEU A 137 0.17 -16.23 18.51
C LEU A 137 0.86 -17.55 18.82
#